data_b3cecbd1310962b72f693bcec9136a4c
#
_entry.id   b3cecbd1310962b72f693bcec9136a4c
#
_cell.length_a   1.000
_cell.length_b   1.000
_cell.length_c   1.000
_cell.angle_alpha   90.00
_cell.angle_beta   90.00
_cell.angle_gamma   90.00
#
_symmetry.space_group_name_H-M   'P 1'
#
loop_
_entity.id
_entity.type
_entity.pdbx_description
1 polymer ?
#
loop_
_entity_poly.entity_id
_entity_poly.type
_entity_poly.pdbx_seq_one_letter_code
_entity_poly.pdbx_strand_id
1 'polypeptide(L)'
;MASVDLGAQASVKWATAPEAGPYALAVTRPDGLLLDPAPVPTGAGATTAAAFVPTMAGRYLLSWSVAGEAAYTDVLDVWPADPGFLIPLEEVATGLQLPGNVDPAKLQDLRLYLAAATPVIEDITGPMLAATKTHTAWAGDSAVMLPHLPNQILSVTVDGVPVPSYVPDLASGIVYAGNGSALQPFGSGELVITYRIGAPIIPPNIRLAARELVRFWWQGGMQGSGGGNVRSGRPEADTFTPSGFAVPRRVMELCAPNQQLGGFA
;
A
#
# COMPACT_ATOMS: atom_id res chain seq x y z
N MET A 1 -13.10 -7.93 7.64
CA MET A 1 -11.69 -8.12 8.05
C MET A 1 -11.33 -6.95 8.95
N ALA A 2 -10.77 -7.19 10.14
CA ALA A 2 -10.41 -6.09 11.03
C ALA A 2 -9.08 -5.48 10.59
N SER A 3 -8.97 -4.17 10.58
CA SER A 3 -7.71 -3.46 10.39
C SER A 3 -7.58 -2.32 11.41
N VAL A 4 -6.35 -1.97 11.76
CA VAL A 4 -6.05 -0.98 12.79
C VAL A 4 -4.75 -0.25 12.44
N ASP A 5 -4.59 0.95 12.95
CA ASP A 5 -3.33 1.70 12.80
C ASP A 5 -2.25 1.17 13.77
N LEU A 6 -1.01 1.24 13.33
CA LEU A 6 0.14 0.93 14.19
C LEU A 6 0.10 1.79 15.46
N GLY A 7 0.19 1.12 16.62
CA GLY A 7 0.13 1.77 17.92
C GLY A 7 -1.28 2.10 18.44
N ALA A 8 -2.32 1.92 17.63
CA ALA A 8 -3.70 2.04 18.11
C ALA A 8 -4.17 0.75 18.79
N GLN A 9 -5.13 0.87 19.71
CA GLN A 9 -5.70 -0.31 20.37
C GLN A 9 -6.54 -1.12 19.37
N ALA A 10 -6.15 -2.37 19.14
CA ALA A 10 -6.94 -3.36 18.40
C ALA A 10 -7.94 -4.03 19.34
N SER A 11 -9.19 -4.15 18.91
CA SER A 11 -10.21 -4.97 19.56
C SER A 11 -10.65 -6.05 18.58
N VAL A 12 -10.31 -7.29 18.89
CA VAL A 12 -10.62 -8.46 18.07
C VAL A 12 -11.74 -9.28 18.71
N LYS A 13 -12.65 -9.82 17.91
CA LYS A 13 -13.85 -10.50 18.39
C LYS A 13 -13.98 -11.86 17.72
N TRP A 14 -14.45 -12.84 18.48
CA TRP A 14 -14.87 -14.13 17.95
C TRP A 14 -16.39 -14.25 18.01
N ALA A 15 -17.07 -13.77 16.96
CA ALA A 15 -18.53 -13.64 16.91
C ALA A 15 -19.30 -14.98 16.98
N THR A 16 -18.64 -16.09 16.65
CA THR A 16 -19.23 -17.45 16.70
C THR A 16 -18.65 -18.31 17.82
N ALA A 17 -18.05 -17.68 18.86
CA ALA A 17 -17.50 -18.44 19.99
C ALA A 17 -18.58 -19.27 20.67
N PRO A 18 -18.28 -20.52 21.12
CA PRO A 18 -19.21 -21.34 21.90
C PRO A 18 -19.59 -20.64 23.19
N GLU A 19 -20.73 -20.99 23.76
CA GLU A 19 -21.18 -20.43 25.05
C GLU A 19 -20.27 -20.78 26.23
N ALA A 20 -19.58 -21.94 26.18
CA ALA A 20 -18.72 -22.43 27.25
C ALA A 20 -17.23 -22.17 26.99
N GLY A 21 -16.54 -21.49 27.94
CA GLY A 21 -15.08 -21.28 27.96
C GLY A 21 -14.39 -22.29 28.89
N PRO A 22 -13.06 -22.16 29.18
CA PRO A 22 -12.24 -20.95 29.01
C PRO A 22 -11.72 -20.71 27.59
N TYR A 23 -11.64 -19.44 27.20
CA TYR A 23 -11.09 -18.99 25.92
C TYR A 23 -9.66 -18.53 26.11
N ALA A 24 -8.83 -18.80 25.11
CA ALA A 24 -7.51 -18.18 24.98
C ALA A 24 -7.31 -17.65 23.57
N LEU A 25 -6.47 -16.62 23.44
CA LEU A 25 -6.07 -16.02 22.17
C LEU A 25 -4.54 -15.99 22.09
N ALA A 26 -3.98 -16.73 21.15
CA ALA A 26 -2.59 -16.58 20.75
C ALA A 26 -2.51 -15.66 19.53
N VAL A 27 -1.68 -14.64 19.61
CA VAL A 27 -1.47 -13.67 18.54
C VAL A 27 -0.06 -13.82 17.99
N THR A 28 0.06 -14.23 16.73
CA THR A 28 1.34 -14.31 16.04
C THR A 28 1.56 -13.01 15.27
N ARG A 29 2.69 -12.37 15.50
CA ARG A 29 3.10 -11.11 14.85
C ARG A 29 3.60 -11.35 13.41
N PRO A 30 3.76 -10.28 12.59
CA PRO A 30 4.30 -10.40 11.22
C PRO A 30 5.71 -11.01 11.13
N ASP A 31 6.51 -10.93 12.20
CA ASP A 31 7.84 -11.55 12.30
C ASP A 31 7.80 -13.05 12.70
N GLY A 32 6.62 -13.63 12.86
CA GLY A 32 6.42 -15.02 13.24
C GLY A 32 6.51 -15.30 14.75
N LEU A 33 6.81 -14.30 15.59
CA LEU A 33 6.86 -14.45 17.03
C LEU A 33 5.48 -14.27 17.66
N LEU A 34 5.24 -14.94 18.79
CA LEU A 34 4.03 -14.72 19.57
C LEU A 34 4.08 -13.36 20.28
N LEU A 35 2.91 -12.74 20.40
CA LEU A 35 2.74 -11.53 21.19
C LEU A 35 2.80 -11.90 22.69
N ASP A 36 3.67 -11.23 23.41
CA ASP A 36 3.84 -11.41 24.86
C ASP A 36 3.77 -10.03 25.57
N PRO A 37 2.90 -9.85 26.56
CA PRO A 37 1.94 -10.85 27.08
C PRO A 37 0.80 -11.15 26.08
N ALA A 38 0.30 -12.39 26.10
CA ALA A 38 -0.85 -12.80 25.31
C ALA A 38 -2.11 -12.02 25.74
N PRO A 39 -2.94 -11.52 24.80
CA PRO A 39 -4.17 -10.83 25.12
C PRO A 39 -5.15 -11.76 25.87
N VAL A 40 -5.77 -11.27 26.92
CA VAL A 40 -6.73 -12.03 27.72
C VAL A 40 -8.13 -11.83 27.16
N PRO A 41 -8.82 -12.88 26.67
CA PRO A 41 -10.18 -12.78 26.21
C PRO A 41 -11.15 -12.46 27.35
N THR A 42 -12.16 -11.64 27.03
CA THR A 42 -13.28 -11.29 27.94
C THR A 42 -14.60 -11.58 27.25
N GLY A 43 -15.65 -11.74 28.03
CA GLY A 43 -16.98 -12.10 27.53
C GLY A 43 -17.18 -13.62 27.37
N ALA A 44 -18.31 -14.00 26.77
CA ALA A 44 -18.68 -15.38 26.48
C ALA A 44 -19.52 -15.45 25.19
N GLY A 45 -19.48 -16.59 24.52
CA GLY A 45 -20.19 -16.77 23.25
C GLY A 45 -19.88 -15.66 22.26
N ALA A 46 -20.88 -15.11 21.61
CA ALA A 46 -20.77 -14.06 20.59
C ALA A 46 -20.19 -12.73 21.12
N THR A 47 -20.01 -12.54 22.43
CA THR A 47 -19.39 -11.36 23.03
C THR A 47 -17.89 -11.53 23.31
N THR A 48 -17.35 -12.71 23.03
CA THR A 48 -15.91 -13.01 23.26
C THR A 48 -15.03 -12.07 22.47
N ALA A 49 -14.21 -11.29 23.18
CA ALA A 49 -13.32 -10.29 22.60
C ALA A 49 -12.00 -10.21 23.37
N ALA A 50 -10.96 -9.74 22.71
CA ALA A 50 -9.68 -9.41 23.34
C ALA A 50 -9.13 -8.09 22.76
N ALA A 51 -8.33 -7.38 23.53
CA ALA A 51 -7.71 -6.12 23.11
C ALA A 51 -6.20 -6.14 23.32
N PHE A 52 -5.46 -5.56 22.40
CA PHE A 52 -4.01 -5.36 22.48
C PHE A 52 -3.56 -4.19 21.62
N VAL A 53 -2.32 -3.74 21.79
CA VAL A 53 -1.72 -2.69 20.96
C VAL A 53 -0.65 -3.32 20.07
N PRO A 54 -0.84 -3.32 18.73
CA PRO A 54 0.16 -3.80 17.80
C PRO A 54 1.41 -2.90 17.82
N THR A 55 2.59 -3.51 17.83
CA THR A 55 3.89 -2.82 17.86
C THR A 55 4.61 -2.81 16.52
N MET A 56 4.07 -3.51 15.52
CA MET A 56 4.66 -3.65 14.20
C MET A 56 3.55 -3.66 13.14
N ALA A 57 3.82 -3.07 11.97
CA ALA A 57 2.90 -3.11 10.85
C ALA A 57 2.94 -4.47 10.15
N GLY A 58 1.83 -4.86 9.55
CA GLY A 58 1.69 -6.10 8.82
C GLY A 58 0.55 -6.97 9.33
N ARG A 59 0.53 -8.23 8.89
CA ARG A 59 -0.53 -9.17 9.20
C ARG A 59 -0.24 -9.95 10.48
N TYR A 60 -1.15 -9.87 11.43
CA TYR A 60 -1.19 -10.68 12.64
C TYR A 60 -2.13 -11.86 12.44
N LEU A 61 -1.73 -13.05 12.93
CA LEU A 61 -2.57 -14.23 12.96
C LEU A 61 -3.17 -14.39 14.35
N LEU A 62 -4.48 -14.51 14.41
CA LEU A 62 -5.27 -14.61 15.64
C LEU A 62 -5.75 -16.05 15.80
N SER A 63 -5.15 -16.82 16.73
CA SER A 63 -5.50 -18.22 16.96
C SER A 63 -6.30 -18.34 18.28
N TRP A 64 -7.59 -18.55 18.15
CA TRP A 64 -8.50 -18.72 19.27
C TRP A 64 -8.61 -20.19 19.66
N SER A 65 -8.64 -20.44 20.95
CA SER A 65 -8.84 -21.77 21.51
C SER A 65 -9.89 -21.78 22.62
N VAL A 66 -10.52 -22.92 22.80
CA VAL A 66 -11.48 -23.20 23.87
C VAL A 66 -11.03 -24.45 24.62
N ALA A 67 -10.90 -24.38 25.92
CA ALA A 67 -10.45 -25.48 26.79
C ALA A 67 -9.10 -26.09 26.32
N GLY A 68 -8.23 -25.28 25.70
CA GLY A 68 -6.92 -25.70 25.19
C GLY A 68 -6.90 -26.25 23.76
N GLU A 69 -8.07 -26.51 23.17
CA GLU A 69 -8.19 -26.99 21.79
C GLU A 69 -8.32 -25.81 20.81
N ALA A 70 -7.56 -25.84 19.70
CA ALA A 70 -7.65 -24.85 18.65
C ALA A 70 -9.03 -24.88 18.00
N ALA A 71 -9.71 -23.74 17.93
CA ALA A 71 -11.10 -23.68 17.50
C ALA A 71 -11.36 -22.72 16.33
N TYR A 72 -10.64 -21.58 16.25
CA TYR A 72 -10.86 -20.58 15.22
C TYR A 72 -9.61 -19.76 14.95
N THR A 73 -9.38 -19.45 13.69
CA THR A 73 -8.27 -18.59 13.28
C THR A 73 -8.79 -17.44 12.45
N ASP A 74 -8.30 -16.23 12.74
CA ASP A 74 -8.61 -15.01 12.01
C ASP A 74 -7.34 -14.19 11.79
N VAL A 75 -7.46 -13.08 11.10
CA VAL A 75 -6.34 -12.18 10.82
C VAL A 75 -6.69 -10.73 11.18
N LEU A 76 -5.67 -9.99 11.60
CA LEU A 76 -5.73 -8.55 11.80
C LEU A 76 -4.65 -7.91 10.96
N ASP A 77 -5.02 -6.99 10.05
CA ASP A 77 -4.06 -6.21 9.28
C ASP A 77 -3.77 -4.87 10.00
N VAL A 78 -2.49 -4.61 10.27
CA VAL A 78 -2.02 -3.39 10.94
C VAL A 78 -1.37 -2.47 9.91
N TRP A 79 -1.96 -1.29 9.71
CA TRP A 79 -1.45 -0.29 8.79
C TRP A 79 -0.11 0.27 9.28
N PRO A 80 0.88 0.48 8.39
CA PRO A 80 2.10 1.20 8.74
C PRO A 80 1.80 2.66 9.10
N ALA A 81 2.77 3.32 9.74
CA ALA A 81 2.67 4.75 10.06
C ALA A 81 2.52 5.63 8.81
N ASP A 82 3.16 5.21 7.72
CA ASP A 82 2.94 5.75 6.37
C ASP A 82 2.33 4.64 5.48
N PRO A 83 1.01 4.66 5.26
CA PRO A 83 0.35 3.63 4.46
C PRO A 83 0.56 3.79 2.95
N GLY A 84 1.34 4.77 2.50
CA GLY A 84 1.66 4.98 1.09
C GLY A 84 0.45 5.39 0.26
N PHE A 85 -0.38 6.29 0.76
CA PHE A 85 -1.52 6.83 0.00
C PHE A 85 -1.11 8.03 -0.85
N LEU A 86 -1.58 8.08 -2.11
CA LEU A 86 -1.36 9.24 -2.99
C LEU A 86 -2.07 10.50 -2.51
N ILE A 87 -3.14 10.35 -1.72
CA ILE A 87 -3.90 11.47 -1.13
C ILE A 87 -4.33 11.10 0.30
N PRO A 88 -4.50 12.07 1.19
CA PRO A 88 -4.99 11.84 2.54
C PRO A 88 -6.40 11.25 2.56
N LEU A 89 -6.68 10.38 3.53
CA LEU A 89 -7.99 9.79 3.75
C LEU A 89 -9.09 10.86 3.92
N GLU A 90 -8.79 11.95 4.63
CA GLU A 90 -9.70 13.06 4.86
C GLU A 90 -10.09 13.77 3.55
N GLU A 91 -9.16 13.94 2.62
CA GLU A 91 -9.42 14.55 1.31
C GLU A 91 -10.40 13.70 0.50
N VAL A 92 -10.26 12.37 0.55
CA VAL A 92 -11.19 11.45 -0.13
C VAL A 92 -12.56 11.45 0.55
N ALA A 93 -12.60 11.37 1.88
CA ALA A 93 -13.83 11.40 2.64
C ALA A 93 -14.64 12.69 2.33
N THR A 94 -13.96 13.84 2.30
CA THR A 94 -14.56 15.13 1.91
C THR A 94 -15.03 15.11 0.46
N GLY A 95 -14.22 14.57 -0.47
CA GLY A 95 -14.59 14.45 -1.89
C GLY A 95 -15.79 13.53 -2.15
N LEU A 96 -16.01 12.56 -1.26
CA LEU A 96 -17.18 11.67 -1.27
C LEU A 96 -18.38 12.24 -0.51
N GLN A 97 -18.25 13.43 0.10
CA GLN A 97 -19.27 14.07 0.93
C GLN A 97 -19.71 13.19 2.10
N LEU A 98 -18.78 12.42 2.68
CA LEU A 98 -19.07 11.61 3.83
C LEU A 98 -19.30 12.49 5.06
N PRO A 99 -20.30 12.18 5.91
CA PRO A 99 -20.53 12.95 7.15
C PRO A 99 -19.35 12.85 8.10
N GLY A 100 -19.12 13.88 8.93
CA GLY A 100 -17.98 13.92 9.86
C GLY A 100 -17.98 12.82 10.94
N ASN A 101 -19.09 12.12 11.12
CA ASN A 101 -19.26 10.99 12.04
C ASN A 101 -19.36 9.64 11.30
N VAL A 102 -18.55 9.45 10.27
CA VAL A 102 -18.54 8.18 9.51
C VAL A 102 -18.18 7.02 10.42
N ASP A 103 -18.90 5.91 10.26
CA ASP A 103 -18.59 4.65 10.91
C ASP A 103 -17.11 4.26 10.67
N PRO A 104 -16.34 3.98 11.73
CA PRO A 104 -14.95 3.54 11.58
C PRO A 104 -14.75 2.37 10.60
N ALA A 105 -15.70 1.44 10.52
CA ALA A 105 -15.63 0.35 9.55
C ALA A 105 -15.64 0.86 8.09
N LYS A 106 -16.46 1.85 7.77
CA LYS A 106 -16.50 2.47 6.45
C LYS A 106 -15.21 3.24 6.13
N LEU A 107 -14.58 3.85 7.13
CA LEU A 107 -13.27 4.49 6.94
C LEU A 107 -12.19 3.46 6.64
N GLN A 108 -12.24 2.28 7.26
CA GLN A 108 -11.31 1.19 6.95
C GLN A 108 -11.52 0.66 5.52
N ASP A 109 -12.78 0.52 5.08
CA ASP A 109 -13.07 0.14 3.69
C ASP A 109 -12.52 1.20 2.71
N LEU A 110 -12.69 2.49 3.01
CA LEU A 110 -12.16 3.58 2.20
C LEU A 110 -10.62 3.54 2.11
N ARG A 111 -9.94 3.16 3.20
CA ARG A 111 -8.48 2.96 3.21
C ARG A 111 -8.04 1.84 2.28
N LEU A 112 -8.81 0.75 2.20
CA LEU A 112 -8.51 -0.34 1.26
C LEU A 112 -8.57 0.14 -0.19
N TYR A 113 -9.59 0.96 -0.55
CA TYR A 113 -9.66 1.56 -1.89
C TYR A 113 -8.49 2.51 -2.16
N LEU A 114 -8.09 3.32 -1.17
CA LEU A 114 -6.90 4.19 -1.30
C LEU A 114 -5.61 3.40 -1.51
N ALA A 115 -5.41 2.34 -0.73
CA ALA A 115 -4.25 1.47 -0.87
C ALA A 115 -4.23 0.77 -2.24
N ALA A 116 -5.40 0.34 -2.74
CA ALA A 116 -5.51 -0.29 -4.05
C ALA A 116 -5.35 0.71 -5.21
N ALA A 117 -5.74 1.96 -5.05
CA ALA A 117 -5.63 2.99 -6.09
C ALA A 117 -4.18 3.40 -6.37
N THR A 118 -3.33 3.38 -5.34
CA THR A 118 -1.92 3.78 -5.46
C THR A 118 -1.17 2.96 -6.52
N PRO A 119 -1.04 1.63 -6.42
CA PRO A 119 -0.31 0.85 -7.41
C PRO A 119 -0.92 0.92 -8.82
N VAL A 120 -2.24 1.07 -8.95
CA VAL A 120 -2.90 1.21 -10.25
C VAL A 120 -2.50 2.51 -10.95
N ILE A 121 -2.40 3.60 -10.20
CA ILE A 121 -1.95 4.88 -10.76
C ILE A 121 -0.45 4.84 -11.04
N GLU A 122 0.36 4.28 -10.14
CA GLU A 122 1.80 4.15 -10.33
C GLU A 122 2.18 3.21 -11.49
N ASP A 123 1.33 2.24 -11.83
CA ASP A 123 1.50 1.41 -13.04
C ASP A 123 1.37 2.24 -14.33
N ILE A 124 0.55 3.31 -14.30
CA ILE A 124 0.35 4.21 -15.45
C ILE A 124 1.43 5.29 -15.51
N THR A 125 1.84 5.82 -14.36
CA THR A 125 2.67 7.05 -14.28
C THR A 125 4.13 6.78 -13.90
N GLY A 126 4.44 5.56 -13.47
CA GLY A 126 5.64 5.27 -12.70
C GLY A 126 5.50 5.70 -11.23
N PRO A 127 6.53 5.42 -10.41
CA PRO A 127 6.50 5.69 -8.98
C PRO A 127 6.24 7.16 -8.65
N MET A 128 5.15 7.44 -7.91
CA MET A 128 4.78 8.77 -7.45
C MET A 128 5.11 8.99 -5.97
N LEU A 129 5.04 7.93 -5.17
CA LEU A 129 5.40 8.01 -3.76
C LEU A 129 6.92 8.03 -3.58
N ALA A 130 7.38 8.92 -2.70
CA ALA A 130 8.78 8.98 -2.36
C ALA A 130 9.22 7.69 -1.65
N ALA A 131 10.19 7.00 -2.22
CA ALA A 131 10.76 5.79 -1.64
C ALA A 131 12.27 5.72 -1.88
N THR A 132 12.99 5.07 -0.95
CA THR A 132 14.39 4.72 -1.14
C THR A 132 14.48 3.32 -1.73
N LYS A 133 15.22 3.19 -2.82
CA LYS A 133 15.51 1.93 -3.50
C LYS A 133 17.00 1.65 -3.51
N THR A 134 17.33 0.38 -3.55
CA THR A 134 18.70 -0.10 -3.73
C THR A 134 18.75 -0.96 -4.98
N HIS A 135 19.74 -0.70 -5.83
CA HIS A 135 20.03 -1.50 -7.02
C HIS A 135 21.43 -2.07 -6.90
N THR A 136 21.54 -3.37 -7.13
CA THR A 136 22.81 -4.09 -7.09
C THR A 136 23.18 -4.52 -8.50
N ALA A 137 24.42 -4.25 -8.91
CA ALA A 137 24.97 -4.59 -10.21
C ALA A 137 26.45 -4.99 -10.08
N TRP A 138 27.05 -5.40 -11.18
CA TRP A 138 28.50 -5.65 -11.23
C TRP A 138 29.26 -4.36 -11.54
N ALA A 139 30.34 -4.08 -10.81
CA ALA A 139 31.11 -2.83 -10.93
C ALA A 139 32.00 -2.73 -12.19
N GLY A 140 32.09 -3.80 -13.00
CA GLY A 140 32.93 -3.85 -14.21
C GLY A 140 32.47 -2.92 -15.35
N ASP A 141 31.27 -2.41 -15.30
CA ASP A 141 30.72 -1.50 -16.30
C ASP A 141 31.05 -0.04 -15.98
N SER A 142 31.09 0.80 -17.03
CA SER A 142 31.29 2.25 -16.91
C SER A 142 30.01 3.04 -16.70
N ALA A 143 28.84 2.40 -16.87
CA ALA A 143 27.54 2.98 -16.68
C ALA A 143 26.54 1.90 -16.23
N VAL A 144 25.62 2.27 -15.35
CA VAL A 144 24.56 1.38 -14.86
C VAL A 144 23.22 2.09 -15.01
N MET A 145 22.26 1.42 -15.64
CA MET A 145 20.88 1.88 -15.75
C MET A 145 20.09 1.40 -14.56
N LEU A 146 19.40 2.31 -13.89
CA LEU A 146 18.55 2.01 -12.76
C LEU A 146 17.15 1.55 -13.24
N PRO A 147 16.51 0.61 -12.52
CA PRO A 147 15.16 0.12 -12.86
C PRO A 147 14.07 1.20 -12.82
N HIS A 148 14.29 2.26 -12.06
CA HIS A 148 13.36 3.38 -11.93
C HIS A 148 14.12 4.69 -12.05
N LEU A 149 13.48 5.72 -12.61
CA LEU A 149 14.07 7.06 -12.70
C LEU A 149 14.31 7.62 -11.30
N PRO A 150 15.56 7.92 -10.92
CA PRO A 150 15.87 8.51 -9.63
C PRO A 150 15.56 10.00 -9.62
N ASN A 151 15.10 10.51 -8.49
CA ASN A 151 15.12 11.96 -8.24
C ASN A 151 16.39 12.40 -7.50
N GLN A 152 17.09 11.45 -6.85
CA GLN A 152 18.32 11.70 -6.13
C GLN A 152 19.10 10.39 -5.95
N ILE A 153 20.42 10.43 -6.19
CA ILE A 153 21.32 9.35 -5.76
C ILE A 153 21.79 9.67 -4.34
N LEU A 154 21.67 8.70 -3.45
CA LEU A 154 22.05 8.82 -2.05
C LEU A 154 23.45 8.30 -1.78
N SER A 155 23.79 7.15 -2.35
CA SER A 155 25.13 6.55 -2.24
C SER A 155 25.42 5.62 -3.40
N VAL A 156 26.70 5.52 -3.75
CA VAL A 156 27.25 4.55 -4.69
C VAL A 156 28.45 3.90 -4.00
N THR A 157 28.43 2.57 -3.86
CA THR A 157 29.49 1.82 -3.19
C THR A 157 29.89 0.61 -4.02
N VAL A 158 31.17 0.20 -3.96
CA VAL A 158 31.67 -1.07 -4.51
C VAL A 158 32.25 -1.87 -3.34
N ASP A 159 31.73 -3.07 -3.14
CA ASP A 159 32.08 -3.93 -1.97
C ASP A 159 31.99 -3.17 -0.63
N GLY A 160 30.97 -2.29 -0.49
CA GLY A 160 30.75 -1.44 0.68
C GLY A 160 31.65 -0.19 0.77
N VAL A 161 32.59 0.00 -0.15
CA VAL A 161 33.48 1.17 -0.17
C VAL A 161 32.86 2.25 -1.06
N PRO A 162 32.70 3.51 -0.58
CA PRO A 162 32.14 4.58 -1.38
C PRO A 162 32.95 4.85 -2.66
N VAL A 163 32.24 4.99 -3.78
CA VAL A 163 32.84 5.39 -5.06
C VAL A 163 33.16 6.88 -5.01
N PRO A 164 34.41 7.29 -5.21
CA PRO A 164 34.85 8.68 -4.99
C PRO A 164 34.28 9.67 -6.03
N SER A 165 33.93 9.19 -7.22
CA SER A 165 33.43 10.03 -8.31
C SER A 165 32.46 9.26 -9.21
N TYR A 166 31.29 9.85 -9.44
CA TYR A 166 30.27 9.36 -10.36
C TYR A 166 29.41 10.52 -10.86
N VAL A 167 28.79 10.38 -12.03
CA VAL A 167 27.89 11.37 -12.62
C VAL A 167 26.54 10.73 -12.86
N PRO A 168 25.47 11.13 -12.15
CA PRO A 168 24.14 10.64 -12.40
C PRO A 168 23.45 11.44 -13.52
N ASP A 169 22.89 10.77 -14.50
CA ASP A 169 21.87 11.33 -15.39
C ASP A 169 20.49 10.94 -14.86
N LEU A 170 19.89 11.84 -14.09
CA LEU A 170 18.59 11.60 -13.45
C LEU A 170 17.46 11.51 -14.48
N ALA A 171 17.62 12.09 -15.67
CA ALA A 171 16.59 12.07 -16.71
C ALA A 171 16.50 10.72 -17.43
N SER A 172 17.65 10.06 -17.64
CA SER A 172 17.70 8.74 -18.25
C SER A 172 17.75 7.59 -17.23
N GLY A 173 17.99 7.89 -15.95
CA GLY A 173 18.18 6.88 -14.92
C GLY A 173 19.54 6.16 -15.01
N ILE A 174 20.53 6.75 -15.65
CA ILE A 174 21.85 6.16 -15.82
C ILE A 174 22.85 6.82 -14.85
N VAL A 175 23.65 6.00 -14.20
CA VAL A 175 24.77 6.45 -13.36
C VAL A 175 26.07 6.07 -14.04
N TYR A 176 26.90 7.06 -14.34
CA TYR A 176 28.21 6.89 -14.99
C TYR A 176 29.32 6.89 -13.95
N ALA A 177 30.31 6.02 -14.13
CA ALA A 177 31.53 6.03 -13.32
C ALA A 177 32.41 7.21 -13.65
N GLY A 178 33.23 7.63 -12.68
CA GLY A 178 34.22 8.72 -12.86
C GLY A 178 33.57 10.09 -12.98
N ASN A 179 34.17 10.97 -13.78
CA ASN A 179 33.72 12.34 -13.97
C ASN A 179 32.86 12.55 -15.24
N GLY A 180 32.42 11.47 -15.87
CA GLY A 180 31.61 11.50 -17.11
C GLY A 180 32.37 11.79 -18.40
N SER A 181 33.66 12.15 -18.34
CA SER A 181 34.47 12.46 -19.51
C SER A 181 35.32 11.30 -20.01
N ALA A 182 35.50 10.27 -19.23
CA ALA A 182 36.20 9.04 -19.58
C ALA A 182 35.36 7.83 -19.15
N LEU A 183 35.19 6.86 -20.04
CA LEU A 183 34.52 5.60 -19.76
C LEU A 183 35.46 4.72 -18.89
N GLN A 184 35.36 4.92 -17.59
CA GLN A 184 36.07 4.09 -16.60
C GLN A 184 35.04 3.20 -15.90
N PRO A 185 35.38 1.93 -15.59
CA PRO A 185 34.50 1.09 -14.79
C PRO A 185 34.43 1.63 -13.35
N PHE A 186 33.33 1.31 -12.65
CA PHE A 186 33.20 1.61 -11.22
C PHE A 186 34.25 0.90 -10.37
N GLY A 187 34.78 -0.21 -10.87
CA GLY A 187 35.77 -1.04 -10.20
C GLY A 187 35.60 -2.52 -10.52
N SER A 188 35.90 -3.36 -9.54
CA SER A 188 35.59 -4.79 -9.57
C SER A 188 34.90 -5.16 -8.27
N GLY A 189 33.83 -5.94 -8.33
CA GLY A 189 33.04 -6.36 -7.15
C GLY A 189 31.57 -6.02 -7.27
N GLU A 190 30.88 -6.03 -6.14
CA GLU A 190 29.45 -5.73 -6.06
C GLU A 190 29.24 -4.20 -6.01
N LEU A 191 28.61 -3.65 -7.04
CA LEU A 191 28.18 -2.26 -7.07
C LEU A 191 26.80 -2.14 -6.45
N VAL A 192 26.66 -1.29 -5.43
CA VAL A 192 25.39 -0.98 -4.77
C VAL A 192 25.09 0.50 -4.90
N ILE A 193 23.96 0.81 -5.53
CA ILE A 193 23.47 2.19 -5.73
C ILE A 193 22.19 2.36 -4.91
N THR A 194 22.20 3.26 -3.94
CA THR A 194 21.02 3.65 -3.17
C THR A 194 20.51 4.99 -3.68
N TYR A 195 19.23 5.06 -4.00
CA TYR A 195 18.63 6.23 -4.64
C TYR A 195 17.19 6.45 -4.20
N ARG A 196 16.70 7.67 -4.35
CA ARG A 196 15.29 8.04 -4.15
C ARG A 196 14.54 8.07 -5.46
N ILE A 197 13.32 7.58 -5.42
CA ILE A 197 12.32 7.66 -6.49
C ILE A 197 11.10 8.42 -6.02
N GLY A 198 10.16 8.67 -6.92
CA GLY A 198 8.88 9.33 -6.65
C GLY A 198 8.98 10.85 -6.69
N ALA A 199 7.84 11.51 -6.63
CA ALA A 199 7.75 12.96 -6.66
C ALA A 199 7.89 13.54 -5.23
N PRO A 200 8.61 14.66 -5.04
CA PRO A 200 8.67 15.33 -3.74
C PRO A 200 7.30 15.86 -3.29
N ILE A 201 6.44 16.17 -4.24
CA ILE A 201 5.04 16.56 -4.04
C ILE A 201 4.21 15.86 -5.10
N ILE A 202 3.15 15.17 -4.69
CA ILE A 202 2.25 14.50 -5.63
C ILE A 202 1.56 15.55 -6.51
N PRO A 203 1.68 15.47 -7.84
CA PRO A 203 1.08 16.45 -8.75
C PRO A 203 -0.45 16.55 -8.59
N PRO A 204 -1.06 17.74 -8.74
CA PRO A 204 -2.50 17.92 -8.54
C PRO A 204 -3.37 17.04 -9.44
N ASN A 205 -2.96 16.79 -10.69
CA ASN A 205 -3.65 15.88 -11.60
C ASN A 205 -3.63 14.43 -11.10
N ILE A 206 -2.53 13.96 -10.51
CA ILE A 206 -2.42 12.63 -9.92
C ILE A 206 -3.28 12.52 -8.65
N ARG A 207 -3.28 13.55 -7.79
CA ARG A 207 -4.20 13.61 -6.63
C ARG A 207 -5.66 13.54 -7.08
N LEU A 208 -6.03 14.28 -8.15
CA LEU A 208 -7.37 14.23 -8.72
C LEU A 208 -7.68 12.85 -9.31
N ALA A 209 -6.72 12.22 -10.02
CA ALA A 209 -6.88 10.87 -10.55
C ALA A 209 -7.14 9.84 -9.44
N ALA A 210 -6.40 9.89 -8.34
CA ALA A 210 -6.58 9.02 -7.19
C ALA A 210 -7.97 9.20 -6.56
N ARG A 211 -8.42 10.45 -6.38
CA ARG A 211 -9.74 10.77 -5.86
C ARG A 211 -10.87 10.24 -6.76
N GLU A 212 -10.78 10.45 -8.07
CA GLU A 212 -11.78 9.97 -9.03
C GLU A 212 -11.83 8.44 -9.10
N LEU A 213 -10.65 7.77 -9.04
CA LEU A 213 -10.57 6.31 -9.05
C LEU A 213 -11.22 5.70 -7.79
N VAL A 214 -10.88 6.23 -6.62
CA VAL A 214 -11.49 5.78 -5.35
C VAL A 214 -12.99 6.06 -5.34
N ARG A 215 -13.43 7.24 -5.81
CA ARG A 215 -14.85 7.58 -5.92
C ARG A 215 -15.60 6.59 -6.81
N PHE A 216 -15.02 6.25 -7.95
CA PHE A 216 -15.62 5.31 -8.89
C PHE A 216 -15.81 3.92 -8.27
N TRP A 217 -14.77 3.39 -7.62
CA TRP A 217 -14.85 2.08 -6.97
C TRP A 217 -15.77 2.07 -5.76
N TRP A 218 -15.73 3.13 -4.94
CA TRP A 218 -16.62 3.30 -3.80
C TRP A 218 -18.09 3.29 -4.22
N GLN A 219 -18.44 4.04 -5.25
CA GLN A 219 -19.82 4.09 -5.78
C GLN A 219 -20.22 2.73 -6.36
N GLY A 220 -19.37 2.06 -7.08
CA GLY A 220 -19.60 0.72 -7.62
C GLY A 220 -19.84 -0.33 -6.52
N GLY A 221 -19.03 -0.30 -5.45
CA GLY A 221 -19.18 -1.18 -4.29
C GLY A 221 -20.48 -0.94 -3.52
N MET A 222 -20.86 0.31 -3.35
CA MET A 222 -22.11 0.68 -2.67
C MET A 222 -23.36 0.30 -3.47
N GLN A 223 -23.30 0.33 -4.81
CA GLN A 223 -24.41 -0.10 -5.66
C GLN A 223 -24.63 -1.62 -5.64
N GLY A 224 -23.55 -2.40 -5.47
CA GLY A 224 -23.64 -3.87 -5.36
C GLY A 224 -24.17 -4.36 -4.01
N SER A 225 -24.05 -3.57 -2.95
CA SER A 225 -24.42 -3.93 -1.57
C SER A 225 -25.87 -3.57 -1.19
N GLY A 226 -26.51 -2.69 -1.93
CA GLY A 226 -27.89 -2.29 -1.69
C GLY A 226 -28.77 -2.79 -2.82
N GLY A 227 -29.59 -3.83 -2.57
CA GLY A 227 -30.72 -4.21 -3.42
C GLY A 227 -31.73 -3.06 -3.53
N GLY A 228 -31.34 -1.96 -4.13
CA GLY A 228 -32.13 -0.76 -4.31
C GLY A 228 -32.53 -0.59 -5.76
N ASN A 229 -33.81 -0.89 -6.05
CA ASN A 229 -34.61 -0.40 -7.15
C ASN A 229 -33.85 -0.07 -8.45
N VAL A 230 -33.63 -1.08 -9.26
CA VAL A 230 -33.64 -0.88 -10.71
C VAL A 230 -35.00 -0.22 -11.05
N ARG A 231 -35.00 1.09 -11.15
CA ARG A 231 -36.10 1.78 -11.82
C ARG A 231 -36.16 1.22 -13.25
N SER A 232 -36.96 0.19 -13.40
CA SER A 232 -37.42 -0.31 -14.67
C SER A 232 -38.09 0.85 -15.43
N GLY A 233 -37.41 1.34 -16.43
CA GLY A 233 -38.04 2.36 -17.28
C GLY A 233 -37.07 3.09 -18.18
N ARG A 234 -36.19 2.36 -18.88
CA ARG A 234 -35.72 2.72 -20.23
C ARG A 234 -34.90 1.53 -20.80
N PRO A 235 -35.42 0.83 -21.80
CA PRO A 235 -34.66 -0.17 -22.53
C PRO A 235 -33.95 0.55 -23.69
N GLU A 236 -32.86 1.21 -23.44
CA GLU A 236 -31.92 1.71 -24.46
C GLU A 236 -30.79 2.53 -23.78
N ALA A 237 -30.01 1.87 -22.99
CA ALA A 237 -28.59 2.20 -22.83
C ALA A 237 -27.93 0.87 -22.60
N ASP A 238 -27.03 0.48 -23.49
CA ASP A 238 -26.01 -0.51 -23.21
C ASP A 238 -25.38 -0.11 -21.90
N THR A 239 -25.93 -0.61 -20.81
CA THR A 239 -25.31 -0.53 -19.50
C THR A 239 -24.14 -1.47 -19.54
N PHE A 240 -23.06 -0.99 -20.16
CA PHE A 240 -21.73 -1.47 -19.89
C PHE A 240 -21.53 -1.27 -18.39
N THR A 241 -21.85 -2.30 -17.62
CA THR A 241 -21.48 -2.36 -16.21
C THR A 241 -19.95 -2.55 -16.23
N PRO A 242 -19.15 -1.50 -15.99
CA PRO A 242 -17.72 -1.68 -15.89
C PRO A 242 -17.51 -2.70 -14.78
N SER A 243 -16.67 -3.70 -15.02
CA SER A 243 -16.19 -4.55 -13.93
C SER A 243 -15.73 -3.60 -12.82
N GLY A 244 -16.19 -3.79 -11.57
CA GLY A 244 -16.10 -2.78 -10.50
C GLY A 244 -14.69 -2.26 -10.18
N PHE A 245 -13.64 -2.77 -10.86
CA PHE A 245 -12.24 -2.35 -10.76
C PHE A 245 -11.66 -1.81 -12.09
N ALA A 246 -12.48 -1.52 -13.09
CA ALA A 246 -12.00 -0.86 -14.30
C ALA A 246 -11.45 0.54 -13.98
N VAL A 247 -10.38 0.93 -14.65
CA VAL A 247 -9.83 2.29 -14.54
C VAL A 247 -10.64 3.19 -15.48
N PRO A 248 -11.34 4.22 -14.97
CA PRO A 248 -12.09 5.14 -15.81
C PRO A 248 -11.17 5.88 -16.79
N ARG A 249 -11.67 6.13 -18.01
CA ARG A 249 -10.92 6.88 -19.03
C ARG A 249 -10.44 8.24 -18.54
N ARG A 250 -11.24 8.92 -17.72
CA ARG A 250 -10.87 10.21 -17.12
C ARG A 250 -9.62 10.09 -16.21
N VAL A 251 -9.47 8.99 -15.47
CA VAL A 251 -8.28 8.73 -14.66
C VAL A 251 -7.06 8.56 -15.55
N MET A 252 -7.18 7.81 -16.65
CA MET A 252 -6.11 7.65 -17.65
C MET A 252 -5.68 9.00 -18.25
N GLU A 253 -6.64 9.85 -18.62
CA GLU A 253 -6.38 11.19 -19.15
C GLU A 253 -5.69 12.10 -18.13
N LEU A 254 -6.04 12.02 -16.85
CA LEU A 254 -5.37 12.75 -15.77
C LEU A 254 -3.94 12.27 -15.53
N CYS A 255 -3.67 10.98 -15.70
CA CYS A 255 -2.34 10.40 -15.53
C CYS A 255 -1.43 10.65 -16.75
N ALA A 256 -1.99 10.83 -17.94
CA ALA A 256 -1.25 10.93 -19.20
C ALA A 256 -0.08 11.94 -19.19
N PRO A 257 -0.18 13.16 -18.61
CA PRO A 257 0.95 14.11 -18.58
C PRO A 257 2.15 13.62 -17.75
N ASN A 258 1.95 12.65 -16.87
CA ASN A 258 2.98 12.09 -16.00
C ASN A 258 3.38 10.67 -16.40
N GLN A 259 2.87 10.17 -17.53
CA GLN A 259 3.26 8.85 -18.02
C GLN A 259 4.77 8.82 -18.28
N GLN A 260 5.46 7.96 -17.56
CA GLN A 260 6.84 7.62 -17.90
C GLN A 260 6.74 6.66 -19.10
N LEU A 261 7.18 7.12 -20.26
CA LEU A 261 7.40 6.23 -21.40
C LEU A 261 8.47 5.24 -20.93
N GLY A 262 8.07 3.97 -20.74
CA GLY A 262 9.00 2.92 -20.36
C GLY A 262 10.17 2.94 -21.35
N GLY A 263 11.37 3.19 -20.85
CA GLY A 263 12.57 3.00 -21.66
C GLY A 263 12.54 1.55 -22.13
N PHE A 264 12.72 1.36 -23.43
CA PHE A 264 12.83 0.03 -23.99
C PHE A 264 13.96 -0.71 -23.26
N ALA A 265 13.58 -1.71 -22.45
CA ALA A 265 14.50 -2.65 -21.86
C ALA A 265 14.93 -3.68 -22.91
#